data_e2703e27b7b4dd698f2cefcdb361e13b
#
_entry.id   e2703e27b7b4dd698f2cefcdb361e13b
#
_cell.length_a   1.000
_cell.length_b   1.000
_cell.length_c   1.000
_cell.angle_alpha   90.00
_cell.angle_beta   90.00
_cell.angle_gamma   90.00
#
_symmetry.space_group_name_H-M   'P 1'
#
loop_
_entity.id
_entity.type
_entity.pdbx_description
1 polymer ?
#
loop_
_entity_poly.entity_id
_entity_poly.type
_entity_poly.pdbx_seq_one_letter_code
_entity_poly.pdbx_strand_id
1 'polypeptide(L)'
;MALVNGVMVALEPPPGYHVDLDNPQRRGVPEIYVVSAVFAFLNVLFMAQRMYTKFFIVKKCNSDDYLLFLAFVLSFVTMGLTLPTYAKKQAGLHGWELPIENLGEYVKIAYIQGPVYAACGCFAKLSLLTFYLRLSPQQWFIISTWTTIAFQIAYTIVLEGTLIFGCRPIARGWDITITEGQCLSTAAIYIATAVLNIISDVIILVLPIKMVVGLQMKTARKIGLLAVFTIGSATVVTGIVRAALLPAMLNSPDVTWEVAKVSTWFMVEANLLVICGSMTTLRKCFKHIAPRLIGESSYASRKTGHSESAQPGSLMTFGAGGGDKRKRPTANGYNEFDHDGSGSEEFIMAPLPSKGPSGDQVRRI
;
A
#
# COMPACT_ATOMS: atom_id res chain seq x y z
N MET A 1 -21.07 -32.77 -15.40
CA MET A 1 -21.81 -33.26 -14.20
C MET A 1 -22.02 -34.74 -14.33
N ALA A 2 -21.72 -35.51 -13.32
CA ALA A 2 -21.86 -36.96 -13.29
C ALA A 2 -22.54 -37.42 -12.01
N LEU A 3 -23.21 -38.60 -12.06
CA LEU A 3 -23.79 -39.23 -10.88
C LEU A 3 -22.82 -40.29 -10.35
N VAL A 4 -22.30 -40.07 -9.16
CA VAL A 4 -21.33 -40.97 -8.49
C VAL A 4 -21.89 -41.36 -7.13
N ASN A 5 -22.04 -42.65 -6.87
CA ASN A 5 -22.57 -43.18 -5.60
C ASN A 5 -23.94 -42.55 -5.19
N GLY A 6 -24.78 -42.16 -6.17
CA GLY A 6 -26.09 -41.52 -5.91
C GLY A 6 -26.01 -40.01 -5.63
N VAL A 7 -24.82 -39.37 -5.68
CA VAL A 7 -24.61 -37.94 -5.51
C VAL A 7 -24.23 -37.33 -6.85
N MET A 8 -24.81 -36.17 -7.19
CA MET A 8 -24.43 -35.39 -8.36
C MET A 8 -23.12 -34.63 -8.06
N VAL A 9 -22.07 -34.89 -8.86
CA VAL A 9 -20.74 -34.25 -8.73
C VAL A 9 -20.46 -33.33 -9.91
N ALA A 10 -19.53 -32.41 -9.72
CA ALA A 10 -19.20 -31.36 -10.70
C ALA A 10 -18.58 -31.91 -11.99
N LEU A 11 -17.73 -32.95 -11.88
CA LEU A 11 -16.94 -33.52 -12.97
C LEU A 11 -17.02 -35.05 -12.95
N GLU A 12 -16.88 -35.68 -14.12
CA GLU A 12 -16.78 -37.14 -14.23
C GLU A 12 -15.42 -37.63 -13.77
N PRO A 13 -15.34 -38.68 -12.92
CA PRO A 13 -14.07 -39.19 -12.44
C PRO A 13 -13.28 -39.87 -13.58
N PRO A 14 -11.94 -39.83 -13.55
CA PRO A 14 -11.10 -40.55 -14.50
C PRO A 14 -11.35 -42.07 -14.42
N PRO A 15 -11.16 -42.79 -15.54
CA PRO A 15 -11.33 -44.24 -15.56
C PRO A 15 -10.45 -44.94 -14.50
N GLY A 16 -11.07 -45.75 -13.64
CA GLY A 16 -10.38 -46.48 -12.59
C GLY A 16 -10.17 -45.74 -11.28
N TYR A 17 -10.66 -44.50 -11.16
CA TYR A 17 -10.56 -43.71 -9.91
C TYR A 17 -11.73 -44.08 -8.96
N HIS A 18 -11.39 -44.41 -7.70
CA HIS A 18 -12.39 -44.63 -6.66
C HIS A 18 -12.68 -43.32 -5.95
N VAL A 19 -13.90 -42.80 -6.14
CA VAL A 19 -14.37 -41.56 -5.52
C VAL A 19 -14.74 -41.85 -4.07
N ASP A 20 -14.08 -41.15 -3.13
CA ASP A 20 -14.37 -41.16 -1.71
C ASP A 20 -15.01 -39.83 -1.29
N LEU A 21 -16.34 -39.80 -1.16
CA LEU A 21 -17.07 -38.61 -0.77
C LEU A 21 -16.96 -38.28 0.73
N ASP A 22 -16.66 -39.31 1.56
CA ASP A 22 -16.51 -39.12 3.03
C ASP A 22 -15.18 -38.53 3.39
N ASN A 23 -14.09 -39.00 2.74
CA ASN A 23 -12.74 -38.53 2.97
C ASN A 23 -12.04 -38.12 1.66
N PRO A 24 -12.52 -37.06 0.99
CA PRO A 24 -11.98 -36.62 -0.28
C PRO A 24 -10.53 -36.13 -0.19
N GLN A 25 -9.78 -36.24 -1.28
CA GLN A 25 -8.45 -35.68 -1.37
C GLN A 25 -8.50 -34.17 -1.31
N ARG A 26 -7.65 -33.57 -0.46
CA ARG A 26 -7.68 -32.13 -0.19
C ARG A 26 -6.32 -31.49 -0.48
N ARG A 27 -6.32 -30.45 -1.29
CA ARG A 27 -5.14 -29.69 -1.64
C ARG A 27 -5.13 -28.30 -1.02
N GLY A 28 -3.96 -27.86 -0.57
CA GLY A 28 -3.76 -26.47 -0.10
C GLY A 28 -4.37 -26.16 1.27
N VAL A 29 -4.94 -27.16 1.97
CA VAL A 29 -5.63 -26.94 3.24
C VAL A 29 -4.68 -26.49 4.35
N PRO A 30 -3.56 -27.20 4.66
CA PRO A 30 -2.64 -26.74 5.67
C PRO A 30 -2.00 -25.40 5.28
N GLU A 31 -1.65 -25.25 4.01
CA GLU A 31 -0.99 -24.04 3.50
C GLU A 31 -1.87 -22.79 3.66
N ILE A 32 -3.16 -22.87 3.31
CA ILE A 32 -4.06 -21.71 3.39
C ILE A 32 -4.29 -21.28 4.84
N TYR A 33 -4.40 -22.22 5.80
CA TYR A 33 -4.58 -21.89 7.20
C TYR A 33 -3.32 -21.30 7.81
N VAL A 34 -2.13 -21.88 7.54
CA VAL A 34 -0.86 -21.36 8.03
C VAL A 34 -0.58 -19.97 7.45
N VAL A 35 -0.72 -19.81 6.14
CA VAL A 35 -0.54 -18.52 5.46
C VAL A 35 -1.50 -17.48 6.04
N SER A 36 -2.79 -17.80 6.17
CA SER A 36 -3.78 -16.87 6.71
C SER A 36 -3.47 -16.48 8.15
N ALA A 37 -3.07 -17.42 9.02
CA ALA A 37 -2.74 -17.13 10.41
C ALA A 37 -1.50 -16.22 10.53
N VAL A 38 -0.43 -16.52 9.77
CA VAL A 38 0.80 -15.73 9.77
C VAL A 38 0.53 -14.32 9.26
N PHE A 39 -0.16 -14.18 8.12
CA PHE A 39 -0.45 -12.86 7.56
C PHE A 39 -1.47 -12.08 8.37
N ALA A 40 -2.47 -12.73 9.00
CA ALA A 40 -3.37 -12.04 9.93
C ALA A 40 -2.59 -11.44 11.10
N PHE A 41 -1.70 -12.21 11.71
CA PHE A 41 -0.84 -11.73 12.80
C PHE A 41 0.03 -10.56 12.35
N LEU A 42 0.72 -10.68 11.21
CA LEU A 42 1.58 -9.61 10.68
C LEU A 42 0.76 -8.36 10.33
N ASN A 43 -0.40 -8.49 9.71
CA ASN A 43 -1.26 -7.36 9.37
C ASN A 43 -1.73 -6.60 10.62
N VAL A 44 -2.18 -7.33 11.66
CA VAL A 44 -2.57 -6.70 12.93
C VAL A 44 -1.37 -5.99 13.57
N LEU A 45 -0.20 -6.61 13.58
CA LEU A 45 1.02 -6.04 14.15
C LEU A 45 1.43 -4.73 13.44
N PHE A 46 1.51 -4.75 12.11
CA PHE A 46 1.92 -3.58 11.32
C PHE A 46 0.85 -2.48 11.31
N MET A 47 -0.43 -2.84 11.30
CA MET A 47 -1.51 -1.86 11.41
C MET A 47 -1.55 -1.23 12.81
N ALA A 48 -1.39 -2.01 13.88
CA ALA A 48 -1.29 -1.49 15.24
C ALA A 48 -0.09 -0.55 15.40
N GLN A 49 1.09 -0.92 14.85
CA GLN A 49 2.27 -0.06 14.81
C GLN A 49 1.99 1.25 14.06
N ARG A 50 1.29 1.19 12.90
CA ARG A 50 0.91 2.39 12.14
C ARG A 50 -0.04 3.28 12.94
N MET A 51 -1.09 2.72 13.53
CA MET A 51 -2.05 3.47 14.34
C MET A 51 -1.38 4.11 15.56
N TYR A 52 -0.53 3.35 16.27
CA TYR A 52 0.27 3.88 17.37
C TYR A 52 1.10 5.08 16.92
N THR A 53 1.83 4.95 15.80
CA THR A 53 2.66 6.04 15.26
C THR A 53 1.84 7.27 14.91
N LYS A 54 0.66 7.08 14.30
CA LYS A 54 -0.18 8.21 13.85
C LYS A 54 -0.90 8.90 15.00
N PHE A 55 -1.41 8.16 15.97
CA PHE A 55 -2.15 8.74 17.12
C PHE A 55 -1.22 9.32 18.18
N PHE A 56 -0.15 8.63 18.54
CA PHE A 56 0.69 9.02 19.68
C PHE A 56 1.92 9.85 19.27
N ILE A 57 2.56 9.53 18.13
CA ILE A 57 3.81 10.18 17.73
C ILE A 57 3.54 11.37 16.79
N VAL A 58 2.78 11.16 15.70
CA VAL A 58 2.52 12.19 14.69
C VAL A 58 1.34 13.08 15.06
N LYS A 59 0.37 12.53 15.81
CA LYS A 59 -0.89 13.19 16.23
C LYS A 59 -1.70 13.77 15.06
N LYS A 60 -1.56 13.18 13.87
CA LYS A 60 -2.25 13.61 12.64
C LYS A 60 -2.57 12.39 11.76
N CYS A 61 -3.86 12.12 11.58
CA CYS A 61 -4.35 11.16 10.60
C CYS A 61 -4.53 11.83 9.24
N ASN A 62 -4.22 11.11 8.18
CA ASN A 62 -4.27 11.60 6.82
C ASN A 62 -5.10 10.64 5.95
N SER A 63 -5.46 11.05 4.73
CA SER A 63 -6.24 10.24 3.79
C SER A 63 -5.62 8.86 3.50
N ASP A 64 -4.28 8.77 3.48
CA ASP A 64 -3.54 7.52 3.32
C ASP A 64 -3.82 6.50 4.44
N ASP A 65 -4.12 6.98 5.65
CA ASP A 65 -4.40 6.12 6.80
C ASP A 65 -5.79 5.49 6.71
N TYR A 66 -6.78 6.28 6.28
CA TYR A 66 -8.16 5.80 6.08
C TYR A 66 -8.25 4.79 4.94
N LEU A 67 -7.57 5.08 3.82
CA LEU A 67 -7.53 4.16 2.68
C LEU A 67 -6.88 2.83 3.06
N LEU A 68 -5.78 2.87 3.83
CA LEU A 68 -5.12 1.64 4.27
C LEU A 68 -5.94 0.87 5.30
N PHE A 69 -6.63 1.57 6.20
CA PHE A 69 -7.53 0.93 7.16
C PHE A 69 -8.68 0.21 6.44
N LEU A 70 -9.24 0.82 5.39
CA LEU A 70 -10.25 0.17 4.57
C LEU A 70 -9.70 -1.07 3.86
N ALA A 71 -8.49 -0.98 3.28
CA ALA A 71 -7.82 -2.14 2.69
C ALA A 71 -7.57 -3.25 3.72
N PHE A 72 -7.17 -2.90 4.94
CA PHE A 72 -7.00 -3.84 6.05
C PHE A 72 -8.31 -4.58 6.38
N VAL A 73 -9.42 -3.87 6.51
CA VAL A 73 -10.73 -4.48 6.76
C VAL A 73 -11.12 -5.43 5.61
N LEU A 74 -10.96 -4.99 4.35
CA LEU A 74 -11.27 -5.81 3.19
C LEU A 74 -10.38 -7.07 3.09
N SER A 75 -9.11 -6.97 3.50
CA SER A 75 -8.22 -8.13 3.59
C SER A 75 -8.75 -9.18 4.57
N PHE A 76 -9.26 -8.77 5.74
CA PHE A 76 -9.89 -9.68 6.69
C PHE A 76 -11.23 -10.24 6.18
N VAL A 77 -12.01 -9.43 5.46
CA VAL A 77 -13.22 -9.93 4.78
C VAL A 77 -12.85 -11.02 3.76
N THR A 78 -11.82 -10.81 2.95
CA THR A 78 -11.31 -11.81 2.00
C THR A 78 -10.91 -13.10 2.70
N MET A 79 -10.20 -13.02 3.82
CA MET A 79 -9.86 -14.20 4.65
C MET A 79 -11.12 -14.88 5.19
N GLY A 80 -12.08 -14.09 5.72
CA GLY A 80 -13.35 -14.59 6.26
C GLY A 80 -14.25 -15.25 5.21
N LEU A 81 -14.13 -14.88 3.94
CA LEU A 81 -14.81 -15.56 2.83
C LEU A 81 -14.09 -16.85 2.42
N THR A 82 -12.76 -16.83 2.38
CA THR A 82 -11.97 -17.98 1.90
C THR A 82 -11.89 -19.13 2.90
N LEU A 83 -11.59 -18.87 4.19
CA LEU A 83 -11.36 -19.93 5.16
C LEU A 83 -12.55 -20.88 5.35
N PRO A 84 -13.82 -20.39 5.42
CA PRO A 84 -14.98 -21.27 5.51
C PRO A 84 -15.15 -22.19 4.31
N THR A 85 -14.76 -21.80 3.09
CA THR A 85 -14.87 -22.67 1.91
C THR A 85 -13.98 -23.90 2.01
N TYR A 86 -12.80 -23.75 2.61
CA TYR A 86 -11.91 -24.88 2.93
C TYR A 86 -12.42 -25.71 4.11
N ALA A 87 -12.98 -25.07 5.14
CA ALA A 87 -13.55 -25.79 6.29
C ALA A 87 -14.76 -26.67 5.89
N LYS A 88 -15.65 -26.14 5.02
CA LYS A 88 -16.84 -26.84 4.54
C LYS A 88 -16.57 -27.83 3.40
N LYS A 89 -15.32 -28.12 3.08
CA LYS A 89 -14.95 -29.00 1.95
C LYS A 89 -15.55 -28.52 0.60
N GLN A 90 -15.50 -27.21 0.33
CA GLN A 90 -16.01 -26.60 -0.91
C GLN A 90 -14.89 -26.21 -1.86
N ALA A 91 -13.66 -26.01 -1.36
CA ALA A 91 -12.48 -25.64 -2.13
C ALA A 91 -11.31 -26.61 -1.91
N GLY A 92 -10.46 -26.78 -2.92
CA GLY A 92 -9.30 -27.65 -2.87
C GLY A 92 -9.63 -29.13 -2.98
N LEU A 93 -10.76 -29.46 -3.59
CA LEU A 93 -11.21 -30.81 -3.90
C LEU A 93 -11.17 -31.05 -5.41
N HIS A 94 -11.07 -32.31 -5.80
CA HIS A 94 -11.30 -32.68 -7.18
C HIS A 94 -12.79 -32.49 -7.56
N GLY A 95 -13.03 -32.06 -8.81
CA GLY A 95 -14.40 -31.84 -9.29
C GLY A 95 -15.31 -33.07 -9.21
N TRP A 96 -14.73 -34.28 -9.25
CA TRP A 96 -15.48 -35.56 -9.07
C TRP A 96 -15.71 -35.96 -7.61
N GLU A 97 -15.13 -35.26 -6.65
CA GLU A 97 -15.36 -35.42 -5.21
C GLU A 97 -16.17 -34.27 -4.61
N LEU A 98 -16.55 -33.28 -5.45
CA LEU A 98 -17.28 -32.10 -5.02
C LEU A 98 -18.76 -32.21 -5.37
N PRO A 99 -19.69 -32.39 -4.37
CA PRO A 99 -21.12 -32.35 -4.60
C PRO A 99 -21.55 -31.01 -5.20
N ILE A 100 -22.57 -31.08 -6.08
CA ILE A 100 -23.03 -29.90 -6.84
C ILE A 100 -23.62 -28.81 -5.94
N GLU A 101 -24.19 -29.19 -4.80
CA GLU A 101 -24.70 -28.26 -3.79
C GLU A 101 -23.54 -27.42 -3.19
N ASN A 102 -22.43 -28.07 -2.85
CA ASN A 102 -21.23 -27.42 -2.33
C ASN A 102 -20.59 -26.54 -3.40
N LEU A 103 -20.60 -26.97 -4.67
CA LEU A 103 -20.11 -26.16 -5.78
C LEU A 103 -20.93 -24.86 -5.93
N GLY A 104 -22.27 -24.93 -5.81
CA GLY A 104 -23.14 -23.76 -5.90
C GLY A 104 -22.86 -22.71 -4.80
N GLU A 105 -22.65 -23.14 -3.55
CA GLU A 105 -22.24 -22.25 -2.47
C GLU A 105 -20.84 -21.66 -2.73
N TYR A 106 -19.91 -22.48 -3.18
CA TYR A 106 -18.54 -22.04 -3.50
C TYR A 106 -18.53 -20.95 -4.59
N VAL A 107 -19.28 -21.14 -5.68
CA VAL A 107 -19.35 -20.17 -6.78
C VAL A 107 -19.94 -18.84 -6.32
N LYS A 108 -20.96 -18.86 -5.44
CA LYS A 108 -21.51 -17.63 -4.83
C LYS A 108 -20.47 -16.88 -4.00
N ILE A 109 -19.70 -17.59 -3.18
CA ILE A 109 -18.64 -16.99 -2.37
C ILE A 109 -17.52 -16.45 -3.27
N ALA A 110 -17.10 -17.20 -4.28
CA ALA A 110 -16.07 -16.80 -5.24
C ALA A 110 -16.46 -15.53 -6.03
N TYR A 111 -17.75 -15.43 -6.40
CA TYR A 111 -18.30 -14.25 -7.07
C TYR A 111 -18.21 -12.98 -6.22
N ILE A 112 -18.45 -13.07 -4.91
CA ILE A 112 -18.32 -11.95 -3.97
C ILE A 112 -16.83 -11.65 -3.69
N GLN A 113 -16.02 -12.69 -3.59
CA GLN A 113 -14.61 -12.58 -3.23
C GLN A 113 -13.78 -11.81 -4.27
N GLY A 114 -14.10 -11.95 -5.57
CA GLY A 114 -13.40 -11.27 -6.64
C GLY A 114 -13.40 -9.75 -6.49
N PRO A 115 -14.55 -9.08 -6.44
CA PRO A 115 -14.67 -7.65 -6.18
C PRO A 115 -14.02 -7.21 -4.85
N VAL A 116 -14.27 -7.93 -3.77
CA VAL A 116 -13.68 -7.59 -2.46
C VAL A 116 -12.14 -7.58 -2.51
N TYR A 117 -11.55 -8.56 -3.18
CA TYR A 117 -10.10 -8.62 -3.38
C TYR A 117 -9.59 -7.45 -4.25
N ALA A 118 -10.28 -7.15 -5.36
CA ALA A 118 -9.90 -6.06 -6.25
C ALA A 118 -9.97 -4.70 -5.55
N ALA A 119 -11.04 -4.46 -4.77
CA ALA A 119 -11.18 -3.27 -3.94
C ALA A 119 -10.09 -3.17 -2.86
N CYS A 120 -9.74 -4.28 -2.19
CA CYS A 120 -8.65 -4.33 -1.21
C CYS A 120 -7.32 -3.86 -1.83
N GLY A 121 -6.95 -4.43 -2.98
CA GLY A 121 -5.75 -4.05 -3.71
C GLY A 121 -5.77 -2.58 -4.16
N CYS A 122 -6.91 -2.09 -4.65
CA CYS A 122 -7.07 -0.70 -5.03
C CYS A 122 -6.81 0.26 -3.86
N PHE A 123 -7.48 0.07 -2.73
CA PHE A 123 -7.33 0.94 -1.57
C PHE A 123 -5.92 0.90 -0.97
N ALA A 124 -5.28 -0.28 -0.93
CA ALA A 124 -3.89 -0.40 -0.48
C ALA A 124 -2.93 0.39 -1.39
N LYS A 125 -3.07 0.27 -2.71
CA LYS A 125 -2.26 1.01 -3.69
C LYS A 125 -2.52 2.50 -3.66
N LEU A 126 -3.78 2.92 -3.54
CA LEU A 126 -4.15 4.32 -3.38
C LEU A 126 -3.57 4.93 -2.10
N SER A 127 -3.51 4.18 -1.00
CA SER A 127 -2.84 4.62 0.22
C SER A 127 -1.36 4.90 -0.02
N LEU A 128 -0.64 4.00 -0.71
CA LEU A 128 0.77 4.19 -1.07
C LEU A 128 0.97 5.42 -1.98
N LEU A 129 0.15 5.57 -3.01
CA LEU A 129 0.22 6.70 -3.94
C LEU A 129 -0.09 8.04 -3.24
N THR A 130 -1.08 8.07 -2.36
CA THR A 130 -1.41 9.26 -1.55
C THR A 130 -0.26 9.61 -0.60
N PHE A 131 0.43 8.63 -0.04
CA PHE A 131 1.65 8.83 0.72
C PHE A 131 2.76 9.41 -0.17
N TYR A 132 2.92 8.96 -1.42
CA TYR A 132 3.92 9.48 -2.36
C TYR A 132 3.70 10.96 -2.70
N LEU A 133 2.46 11.44 -2.85
CA LEU A 133 2.16 12.86 -3.05
C LEU A 133 2.74 13.76 -1.95
N ARG A 134 2.95 13.21 -0.75
CA ARG A 134 3.54 13.95 0.39
C ARG A 134 5.05 13.77 0.54
N LEU A 135 5.63 12.87 -0.25
CA LEU A 135 7.04 12.51 -0.12
C LEU A 135 7.93 13.56 -0.78
N SER A 136 7.51 14.12 -1.92
CA SER A 136 8.28 15.08 -2.71
C SER A 136 7.40 16.16 -3.32
N PRO A 137 7.85 17.43 -3.29
CA PRO A 137 7.16 18.56 -3.92
C PRO A 137 7.49 18.72 -5.42
N GLN A 138 8.30 17.83 -6.01
CA GLN A 138 8.71 17.91 -7.42
C GLN A 138 7.50 17.72 -8.36
N GLN A 139 7.27 18.66 -9.27
CA GLN A 139 6.08 18.65 -10.12
C GLN A 139 5.96 17.42 -10.99
N TRP A 140 7.05 16.95 -11.61
CA TRP A 140 7.03 15.73 -12.42
C TRP A 140 6.58 14.49 -11.61
N PHE A 141 7.01 14.40 -10.33
CA PHE A 141 6.66 13.31 -9.44
C PHE A 141 5.18 13.37 -9.04
N ILE A 142 4.68 14.58 -8.73
CA ILE A 142 3.27 14.82 -8.41
C ILE A 142 2.38 14.45 -9.61
N ILE A 143 2.72 14.92 -10.83
CA ILE A 143 1.97 14.61 -12.04
C ILE A 143 1.96 13.11 -12.32
N SER A 144 3.13 12.44 -12.25
CA SER A 144 3.22 10.99 -12.45
C SER A 144 2.41 10.22 -11.41
N THR A 145 2.40 10.67 -10.15
CA THR A 145 1.62 10.03 -9.09
C THR A 145 0.12 10.20 -9.32
N TRP A 146 -0.35 11.40 -9.70
CA TRP A 146 -1.76 11.64 -10.05
C TRP A 146 -2.22 10.83 -11.26
N THR A 147 -1.37 10.74 -12.30
CA THR A 147 -1.65 9.90 -13.47
C THR A 147 -1.78 8.42 -13.06
N THR A 148 -0.92 7.93 -12.17
CA THR A 148 -0.99 6.56 -11.67
C THR A 148 -2.24 6.34 -10.81
N ILE A 149 -2.65 7.31 -9.99
CA ILE A 149 -3.91 7.27 -9.23
C ILE A 149 -5.11 7.17 -10.17
N ALA A 150 -5.17 8.03 -11.19
CA ALA A 150 -6.24 8.01 -12.18
C ALA A 150 -6.30 6.67 -12.93
N PHE A 151 -5.15 6.13 -13.36
CA PHE A 151 -5.05 4.81 -13.98
C PHE A 151 -5.54 3.70 -13.05
N GLN A 152 -5.11 3.71 -11.77
CA GLN A 152 -5.51 2.72 -10.76
C GLN A 152 -7.03 2.73 -10.56
N ILE A 153 -7.64 3.89 -10.40
CA ILE A 153 -9.09 4.02 -10.22
C ILE A 153 -9.83 3.57 -11.46
N ALA A 154 -9.40 4.04 -12.65
CA ALA A 154 -10.07 3.74 -13.90
C ALA A 154 -10.11 2.23 -14.19
N TYR A 155 -8.95 1.55 -14.13
CA TYR A 155 -8.95 0.12 -14.42
C TYR A 155 -9.69 -0.68 -13.34
N THR A 156 -9.66 -0.25 -12.07
CA THR A 156 -10.41 -0.93 -11.00
C THR A 156 -11.92 -0.81 -11.22
N ILE A 157 -12.43 0.37 -11.61
CA ILE A 157 -13.86 0.54 -11.93
C ILE A 157 -14.28 -0.37 -13.10
N VAL A 158 -13.47 -0.44 -14.15
CA VAL A 158 -13.74 -1.33 -15.28
C VAL A 158 -13.72 -2.79 -14.85
N LEU A 159 -12.75 -3.18 -14.03
CA LEU A 159 -12.63 -4.53 -13.53
C LEU A 159 -13.83 -4.93 -12.64
N GLU A 160 -14.19 -4.08 -11.67
CA GLU A 160 -15.36 -4.30 -10.82
C GLU A 160 -16.63 -4.40 -11.65
N GLY A 161 -16.78 -3.52 -12.64
CA GLY A 161 -17.90 -3.59 -13.58
C GLY A 161 -17.94 -4.90 -14.36
N THR A 162 -16.81 -5.43 -14.82
CA THR A 162 -16.75 -6.71 -15.54
C THR A 162 -16.97 -7.91 -14.63
N LEU A 163 -16.50 -7.87 -13.39
CA LEU A 163 -16.70 -8.93 -12.41
C LEU A 163 -18.18 -9.03 -11.97
N ILE A 164 -18.84 -7.88 -11.77
CA ILE A 164 -20.23 -7.83 -11.29
C ILE A 164 -21.22 -8.00 -12.45
N PHE A 165 -21.02 -7.35 -13.57
CA PHE A 165 -21.96 -7.31 -14.69
C PHE A 165 -21.52 -8.14 -15.89
N GLY A 166 -20.53 -9.02 -15.74
CA GLY A 166 -19.96 -9.80 -16.84
C GLY A 166 -20.89 -10.85 -17.44
N CYS A 167 -22.01 -11.18 -16.78
CA CYS A 167 -23.00 -12.14 -17.27
C CYS A 167 -24.34 -11.48 -17.57
N ARG A 168 -25.04 -12.02 -18.57
CA ARG A 168 -26.44 -11.68 -18.91
C ARG A 168 -27.25 -12.96 -18.99
N PRO A 169 -28.20 -13.24 -18.08
CA PRO A 169 -28.52 -12.45 -16.85
C PRO A 169 -27.39 -12.47 -15.82
N ILE A 170 -27.32 -11.45 -14.96
CA ILE A 170 -26.26 -11.30 -13.95
C ILE A 170 -26.24 -12.52 -13.01
N ALA A 171 -27.41 -13.07 -12.66
CA ALA A 171 -27.57 -14.22 -11.79
C ALA A 171 -26.78 -15.47 -12.26
N ARG A 172 -26.53 -15.61 -13.57
CA ARG A 172 -25.67 -16.66 -14.11
C ARG A 172 -24.22 -16.64 -13.59
N GLY A 173 -23.75 -15.48 -13.11
CA GLY A 173 -22.42 -15.34 -12.53
C GLY A 173 -22.22 -16.12 -11.24
N TRP A 174 -23.27 -16.41 -10.50
CA TRP A 174 -23.20 -17.15 -9.23
C TRP A 174 -24.18 -18.33 -9.13
N ASP A 175 -25.16 -18.46 -10.03
CA ASP A 175 -26.11 -19.53 -10.05
C ASP A 175 -25.84 -20.50 -11.20
N ILE A 176 -25.30 -21.66 -10.84
CA ILE A 176 -24.93 -22.72 -11.79
C ILE A 176 -26.13 -23.40 -12.43
N THR A 177 -27.36 -23.17 -11.93
CA THR A 177 -28.59 -23.76 -12.48
C THR A 177 -29.07 -23.03 -13.73
N ILE A 178 -28.65 -21.77 -13.93
CA ILE A 178 -29.01 -20.95 -15.09
C ILE A 178 -28.11 -21.32 -16.25
N THR A 179 -28.61 -22.07 -17.20
CA THR A 179 -27.88 -22.51 -18.41
C THR A 179 -28.01 -21.53 -19.57
N GLU A 180 -29.08 -20.74 -19.61
CA GLU A 180 -29.34 -19.74 -20.65
C GLU A 180 -28.59 -18.43 -20.40
N GLY A 181 -28.24 -17.70 -21.48
CA GLY A 181 -27.56 -16.41 -21.41
C GLY A 181 -26.11 -16.48 -21.88
N GLN A 182 -25.39 -15.33 -21.74
CA GLN A 182 -24.00 -15.18 -22.16
C GLN A 182 -23.20 -14.52 -21.05
N CYS A 183 -21.97 -15.02 -20.81
CA CYS A 183 -21.00 -14.39 -19.94
C CYS A 183 -19.76 -13.99 -20.73
N LEU A 184 -19.09 -12.94 -20.29
CA LEU A 184 -17.75 -12.62 -20.76
C LEU A 184 -16.78 -13.77 -20.43
N SER A 185 -15.75 -13.93 -21.24
CA SER A 185 -14.73 -14.93 -20.99
C SER A 185 -14.04 -14.70 -19.63
N THR A 186 -14.37 -15.56 -18.66
CA THR A 186 -13.79 -15.52 -17.32
C THR A 186 -12.26 -15.60 -17.38
N ALA A 187 -11.72 -16.42 -18.29
CA ALA A 187 -10.29 -16.54 -18.50
C ALA A 187 -9.65 -15.22 -18.93
N ALA A 188 -10.25 -14.52 -19.90
CA ALA A 188 -9.75 -13.23 -20.36
C ALA A 188 -9.76 -12.17 -19.26
N ILE A 189 -10.82 -12.14 -18.44
CA ILE A 189 -10.94 -11.21 -17.30
C ILE A 189 -9.83 -11.48 -16.27
N TYR A 190 -9.62 -12.72 -15.87
CA TYR A 190 -8.58 -13.06 -14.88
C TYR A 190 -7.17 -12.76 -15.38
N ILE A 191 -6.86 -13.06 -16.65
CA ILE A 191 -5.56 -12.76 -17.26
C ILE A 191 -5.35 -11.24 -17.34
N ALA A 192 -6.33 -10.48 -17.85
CA ALA A 192 -6.26 -9.03 -17.93
C ALA A 192 -6.06 -8.40 -16.55
N THR A 193 -6.78 -8.88 -15.54
CA THR A 193 -6.63 -8.45 -14.15
C THR A 193 -5.22 -8.68 -13.63
N ALA A 194 -4.66 -9.87 -13.87
CA ALA A 194 -3.32 -10.21 -13.41
C ALA A 194 -2.26 -9.30 -14.08
N VAL A 195 -2.36 -9.08 -15.38
CA VAL A 195 -1.43 -8.24 -16.13
C VAL A 195 -1.51 -6.78 -15.67
N LEU A 196 -2.72 -6.21 -15.58
CA LEU A 196 -2.90 -4.83 -15.14
C LEU A 196 -2.44 -4.62 -13.68
N ASN A 197 -2.65 -5.60 -12.82
CA ASN A 197 -2.18 -5.57 -11.45
C ASN A 197 -0.65 -5.54 -11.36
N ILE A 198 0.05 -6.40 -12.12
CA ILE A 198 1.51 -6.40 -12.19
C ILE A 198 2.05 -5.08 -12.76
N ILE A 199 1.46 -4.56 -13.84
CA ILE A 199 1.85 -3.27 -14.43
C ILE A 199 1.74 -2.17 -13.38
N SER A 200 0.62 -2.11 -12.69
CA SER A 200 0.37 -1.15 -11.61
C SER A 200 1.40 -1.26 -10.48
N ASP A 201 1.72 -2.48 -10.02
CA ASP A 201 2.71 -2.72 -8.97
C ASP A 201 4.11 -2.27 -9.40
N VAL A 202 4.51 -2.56 -10.65
CA VAL A 202 5.80 -2.12 -11.21
C VAL A 202 5.87 -0.61 -11.30
N ILE A 203 4.82 0.07 -11.76
CA ILE A 203 4.77 1.53 -11.83
C ILE A 203 4.95 2.14 -10.42
N ILE A 204 4.19 1.64 -9.43
CA ILE A 204 4.26 2.12 -8.05
C ILE A 204 5.65 1.89 -7.45
N LEU A 205 6.29 0.76 -7.77
CA LEU A 205 7.63 0.41 -7.31
C LEU A 205 8.71 1.31 -7.93
N VAL A 206 8.65 1.56 -9.25
CA VAL A 206 9.67 2.32 -10.00
C VAL A 206 9.57 3.82 -9.73
N LEU A 207 8.38 4.34 -9.49
CA LEU A 207 8.11 5.77 -9.33
C LEU A 207 9.01 6.45 -8.29
N PRO A 208 9.20 5.93 -7.06
CA PRO A 208 10.08 6.56 -6.07
C PRO A 208 11.58 6.36 -6.36
N ILE A 209 11.98 5.39 -7.20
CA ILE A 209 13.41 5.11 -7.49
C ILE A 209 14.07 6.33 -8.14
N LYS A 210 13.44 6.91 -9.17
CA LYS A 210 13.96 8.10 -9.86
C LYS A 210 14.17 9.28 -8.91
N MET A 211 13.27 9.44 -7.95
CA MET A 211 13.37 10.49 -6.94
C MET A 211 14.56 10.26 -6.00
N VAL A 212 14.83 9.01 -5.63
CA VAL A 212 15.90 8.65 -4.67
C VAL A 212 17.28 8.78 -5.28
N VAL A 213 17.42 8.34 -6.54
CA VAL A 213 18.72 8.39 -7.25
C VAL A 213 19.16 9.84 -7.51
N GLY A 214 18.21 10.75 -7.77
CA GLY A 214 18.50 12.16 -8.06
C GLY A 214 18.64 13.07 -6.83
N LEU A 215 18.35 12.59 -5.61
CA LEU A 215 18.31 13.44 -4.42
C LEU A 215 19.26 12.90 -3.34
N GLN A 216 20.18 13.75 -2.86
CA GLN A 216 21.03 13.44 -1.70
C GLN A 216 20.16 13.38 -0.43
N MET A 217 19.65 12.20 -0.09
CA MET A 217 18.81 12.00 1.10
C MET A 217 19.63 11.54 2.29
N LYS A 218 19.27 12.02 3.49
CA LYS A 218 19.82 11.50 4.76
C LYS A 218 19.60 9.98 4.84
N THR A 219 20.60 9.24 5.32
CA THR A 219 20.63 7.75 5.39
C THR A 219 19.36 7.14 5.98
N ALA A 220 18.80 7.76 7.00
CA ALA A 220 17.56 7.31 7.61
C ALA A 220 16.31 7.37 6.68
N ARG A 221 16.28 8.29 5.69
CA ARG A 221 15.23 8.29 4.66
C ARG A 221 15.42 7.15 3.66
N LYS A 222 16.67 6.86 3.32
CA LYS A 222 17.05 5.79 2.41
C LYS A 222 16.67 4.41 2.95
N ILE A 223 16.89 4.14 4.24
CA ILE A 223 16.53 2.85 4.88
C ILE A 223 15.01 2.62 4.86
N GLY A 224 14.21 3.62 5.26
CA GLY A 224 12.75 3.48 5.24
C GLY A 224 12.17 3.22 3.85
N LEU A 225 12.77 3.85 2.83
CA LEU A 225 12.36 3.64 1.45
C LEU A 225 12.81 2.28 0.91
N LEU A 226 14.00 1.81 1.31
CA LEU A 226 14.49 0.49 0.96
C LEU A 226 13.58 -0.61 1.51
N ALA A 227 13.06 -0.47 2.74
CA ALA A 227 12.12 -1.42 3.32
C ALA A 227 10.81 -1.48 2.51
N VAL A 228 10.23 -0.32 2.13
CA VAL A 228 9.04 -0.27 1.27
C VAL A 228 9.33 -0.89 -0.11
N PHE A 229 10.52 -0.63 -0.67
CA PHE A 229 10.95 -1.19 -1.95
C PHE A 229 11.07 -2.71 -1.90
N THR A 230 11.69 -3.26 -0.84
CA THR A 230 11.87 -4.71 -0.67
C THR A 230 10.51 -5.42 -0.60
N ILE A 231 9.55 -4.89 0.19
CA ILE A 231 8.23 -5.50 0.29
C ILE A 231 7.42 -5.24 -0.98
N GLY A 232 7.55 -4.05 -1.60
CA GLY A 232 6.92 -3.77 -2.89
C GLY A 232 7.44 -4.67 -4.02
N SER A 233 8.72 -5.05 -4.01
CA SER A 233 9.22 -6.06 -4.97
C SER A 233 8.66 -7.45 -4.71
N ALA A 234 8.41 -7.82 -3.45
CA ALA A 234 7.75 -9.07 -3.11
C ALA A 234 6.31 -9.11 -3.64
N THR A 235 5.55 -7.99 -3.63
CA THR A 235 4.20 -7.97 -4.23
C THR A 235 4.25 -8.17 -5.75
N VAL A 236 5.23 -7.61 -6.44
CA VAL A 236 5.43 -7.87 -7.89
C VAL A 236 5.72 -9.34 -8.15
N VAL A 237 6.60 -9.96 -7.36
CA VAL A 237 6.93 -11.38 -7.49
C VAL A 237 5.70 -12.25 -7.27
N THR A 238 4.91 -11.98 -6.20
CA THR A 238 3.67 -12.75 -5.94
C THR A 238 2.64 -12.59 -7.06
N GLY A 239 2.51 -11.39 -7.64
CA GLY A 239 1.67 -11.12 -8.80
C GLY A 239 2.12 -11.92 -10.04
N ILE A 240 3.42 -12.01 -10.32
CA ILE A 240 3.98 -12.79 -11.42
C ILE A 240 3.72 -14.29 -11.20
N VAL A 241 3.96 -14.81 -10.00
CA VAL A 241 3.69 -16.22 -9.68
C VAL A 241 2.21 -16.54 -9.89
N ARG A 242 1.31 -15.67 -9.42
CA ARG A 242 -0.14 -15.82 -9.64
C ARG A 242 -0.48 -15.83 -11.14
N ALA A 243 0.06 -14.88 -11.88
CA ALA A 243 -0.17 -14.81 -13.34
C ALA A 243 0.33 -16.07 -14.07
N ALA A 244 1.46 -16.66 -13.63
CA ALA A 244 1.99 -17.90 -14.19
C ALA A 244 1.15 -19.14 -13.85
N LEU A 245 0.45 -19.14 -12.73
CA LEU A 245 -0.45 -20.24 -12.33
C LEU A 245 -1.83 -20.17 -13.00
N LEU A 246 -2.27 -18.99 -13.44
CA LEU A 246 -3.58 -18.80 -14.07
C LEU A 246 -3.82 -19.66 -15.31
N PRO A 247 -2.90 -19.73 -16.30
CA PRO A 247 -3.10 -20.57 -17.49
C PRO A 247 -3.25 -22.05 -17.15
N ALA A 248 -2.50 -22.54 -16.16
CA ALA A 248 -2.61 -23.93 -15.71
C ALA A 248 -4.00 -24.21 -15.11
N MET A 249 -4.53 -23.28 -14.30
CA MET A 249 -5.89 -23.39 -13.75
C MET A 249 -6.97 -23.30 -14.84
N LEU A 250 -6.84 -22.38 -15.80
CA LEU A 250 -7.87 -22.12 -16.81
C LEU A 250 -7.94 -23.21 -17.90
N ASN A 251 -6.82 -23.89 -18.17
CA ASN A 251 -6.75 -24.99 -19.15
C ASN A 251 -6.95 -26.37 -18.50
N SER A 252 -7.02 -26.44 -17.17
CA SER A 252 -7.25 -27.70 -16.47
C SER A 252 -8.73 -28.10 -16.57
N PRO A 253 -9.05 -29.36 -16.85
CA PRO A 253 -10.42 -29.86 -16.71
C PRO A 253 -10.91 -29.81 -15.26
N ASP A 254 -9.98 -29.89 -14.30
CA ASP A 254 -10.26 -29.88 -12.84
C ASP A 254 -9.86 -28.52 -12.21
N VAL A 255 -10.66 -27.49 -12.52
CA VAL A 255 -10.45 -26.12 -12.05
C VAL A 255 -10.52 -26.04 -10.53
N THR A 256 -11.41 -26.83 -9.87
CA THR A 256 -11.63 -26.80 -8.42
C THR A 256 -10.41 -27.27 -7.62
N TRP A 257 -9.59 -28.14 -8.19
CA TRP A 257 -8.32 -28.58 -7.65
C TRP A 257 -7.19 -27.55 -7.81
N GLU A 258 -7.06 -26.99 -9.02
CA GLU A 258 -5.99 -26.02 -9.30
C GLU A 258 -6.23 -24.64 -8.67
N VAL A 259 -7.48 -24.26 -8.44
CA VAL A 259 -7.82 -22.99 -7.78
C VAL A 259 -7.24 -22.88 -6.37
N ALA A 260 -6.99 -23.99 -5.68
CA ALA A 260 -6.40 -24.00 -4.33
C ALA A 260 -5.03 -23.30 -4.29
N LYS A 261 -4.16 -23.56 -5.28
CA LYS A 261 -2.87 -22.88 -5.38
C LYS A 261 -3.02 -21.37 -5.61
N VAL A 262 -3.89 -21.02 -6.55
CA VAL A 262 -4.11 -19.63 -6.93
C VAL A 262 -4.71 -18.83 -5.77
N SER A 263 -5.66 -19.43 -5.02
CA SER A 263 -6.26 -18.81 -3.84
C SER A 263 -5.25 -18.47 -2.75
N THR A 264 -4.26 -19.34 -2.52
CA THR A 264 -3.20 -19.06 -1.56
C THR A 264 -2.38 -17.83 -1.97
N TRP A 265 -2.04 -17.70 -3.25
CA TRP A 265 -1.31 -16.54 -3.76
C TRP A 265 -2.13 -15.24 -3.72
N PHE A 266 -3.45 -15.31 -3.96
CA PHE A 266 -4.35 -14.17 -3.74
C PHE A 266 -4.29 -13.67 -2.29
N MET A 267 -4.30 -14.61 -1.32
CA MET A 267 -4.17 -14.27 0.10
C MET A 267 -2.84 -13.59 0.42
N VAL A 268 -1.74 -14.17 -0.04
CA VAL A 268 -0.40 -13.61 0.18
C VAL A 268 -0.31 -12.20 -0.39
N GLU A 269 -0.76 -11.99 -1.62
CA GLU A 269 -0.67 -10.70 -2.32
C GLU A 269 -1.49 -9.60 -1.62
N ALA A 270 -2.76 -9.87 -1.29
CA ALA A 270 -3.62 -8.90 -0.60
C ALA A 270 -3.03 -8.44 0.73
N ASN A 271 -2.50 -9.39 1.50
CA ASN A 271 -1.91 -9.11 2.81
C ASN A 271 -0.57 -8.38 2.70
N LEU A 272 0.29 -8.74 1.74
CA LEU A 272 1.55 -8.03 1.48
C LEU A 272 1.33 -6.57 1.10
N LEU A 273 0.29 -6.25 0.31
CA LEU A 273 -0.05 -4.88 -0.03
C LEU A 273 -0.39 -4.04 1.20
N VAL A 274 -1.16 -4.59 2.16
CA VAL A 274 -1.49 -3.91 3.42
C VAL A 274 -0.25 -3.72 4.29
N ILE A 275 0.61 -4.73 4.40
CA ILE A 275 1.88 -4.64 5.12
C ILE A 275 2.78 -3.57 4.50
N CYS A 276 2.94 -3.57 3.17
CA CYS A 276 3.72 -2.59 2.43
C CYS A 276 3.25 -1.15 2.71
N GLY A 277 1.94 -0.93 2.66
CA GLY A 277 1.34 0.36 3.03
C GLY A 277 1.67 0.76 4.46
N SER A 278 1.61 -0.17 5.41
CA SER A 278 1.88 0.07 6.83
C SER A 278 3.35 0.43 7.10
N MET A 279 4.29 -0.11 6.32
CA MET A 279 5.73 0.16 6.44
C MET A 279 6.11 1.63 6.23
N THR A 280 5.29 2.42 5.55
CA THR A 280 5.58 3.84 5.30
C THR A 280 5.74 4.66 6.59
N THR A 281 5.13 4.24 7.69
CA THR A 281 5.22 4.90 9.00
C THR A 281 6.27 4.30 9.92
N LEU A 282 6.81 3.13 9.60
CA LEU A 282 7.75 2.37 10.42
C LEU A 282 8.99 3.20 10.80
N ARG A 283 9.50 3.99 9.86
CA ARG A 283 10.63 4.89 10.09
C ARG A 283 10.40 5.89 11.23
N LYS A 284 9.19 6.51 11.28
CA LYS A 284 8.86 7.48 12.33
C LYS A 284 8.76 6.80 13.69
N CYS A 285 8.24 5.57 13.70
CA CYS A 285 8.17 4.74 14.89
C CYS A 285 9.57 4.38 15.41
N PHE A 286 10.46 3.88 14.54
CA PHE A 286 11.83 3.55 14.93
C PHE A 286 12.63 4.77 15.41
N LYS A 287 12.46 5.93 14.77
CA LYS A 287 13.10 7.17 15.23
C LYS A 287 12.68 7.53 16.65
N HIS A 288 11.46 7.24 17.03
CA HIS A 288 10.94 7.53 18.37
C HIS A 288 11.38 6.49 19.42
N ILE A 289 11.31 5.19 19.07
CA ILE A 289 11.57 4.09 20.01
C ILE A 289 13.08 3.84 20.17
N ALA A 290 13.85 3.93 19.10
CA ALA A 290 15.28 3.59 19.10
C ALA A 290 16.14 4.65 18.38
N PRO A 291 16.22 5.88 18.90
CA PRO A 291 16.97 6.98 18.25
C PRO A 291 18.46 6.66 18.10
N ARG A 292 19.04 5.85 19.00
CA ARG A 292 20.44 5.43 18.96
C ARG A 292 20.79 4.52 17.78
N LEU A 293 19.84 3.72 17.28
CA LEU A 293 20.07 2.79 16.16
C LEU A 293 20.10 3.50 14.80
N ILE A 294 19.55 4.71 14.69
CA ILE A 294 19.46 5.47 13.42
C ILE A 294 20.62 6.46 13.26
N GLY A 295 21.60 6.47 14.19
CA GLY A 295 22.82 7.27 14.04
C GLY A 295 22.63 8.78 14.19
N GLU A 296 21.54 9.27 14.78
CA GLU A 296 21.49 10.60 15.36
C GLU A 296 22.20 10.53 16.72
N SER A 297 23.54 10.55 16.71
CA SER A 297 24.27 10.88 17.94
C SER A 297 23.81 12.30 18.30
N SER A 298 23.06 12.38 19.40
CA SER A 298 22.87 13.63 20.08
C SER A 298 24.26 14.17 20.40
N TYR A 299 24.72 15.15 19.64
CA TYR A 299 25.70 16.08 20.17
C TYR A 299 24.97 16.76 21.34
N ALA A 300 24.97 16.08 22.48
CA ALA A 300 24.77 16.75 23.73
C ALA A 300 25.93 17.77 23.79
N SER A 301 25.60 19.00 23.52
CA SER A 301 26.45 20.15 23.82
C SER A 301 26.84 19.98 25.28
N ARG A 302 28.04 19.44 25.47
CA ARG A 302 28.71 19.42 26.76
C ARG A 302 29.02 20.88 27.01
N LYS A 303 28.08 21.58 27.69
CA LYS A 303 28.43 22.81 28.38
C LYS A 303 29.57 22.44 29.31
N THR A 304 30.78 22.63 28.86
CA THR A 304 31.94 22.77 29.74
C THR A 304 31.66 23.98 30.59
N GLY A 305 31.13 23.68 31.80
CA GLY A 305 31.12 24.66 32.87
C GLY A 305 32.56 25.03 33.13
N HIS A 306 32.97 26.21 32.70
CA HIS A 306 34.14 26.86 33.28
C HIS A 306 33.80 27.11 34.75
N SER A 307 34.31 26.25 35.60
CA SER A 307 34.49 26.59 37.00
C SER A 307 35.59 27.66 37.06
N GLU A 308 35.16 28.85 37.28
CA GLU A 308 36.00 29.99 37.65
C GLU A 308 36.59 29.71 39.03
N SER A 309 37.82 29.21 39.06
CA SER A 309 38.63 29.18 40.27
C SER A 309 39.28 30.56 40.45
N ALA A 310 38.82 31.25 41.46
CA ALA A 310 39.43 32.46 41.97
C ALA A 310 40.88 32.24 42.35
N GLN A 311 41.78 33.08 41.85
CA GLN A 311 43.06 33.41 42.51
C GLN A 311 43.27 34.92 42.55
N PRO A 312 43.72 35.43 43.70
CA PRO A 312 43.92 36.87 43.89
C PRO A 312 45.37 37.32 43.63
N GLY A 313 45.51 38.52 43.19
CA GLY A 313 46.78 39.17 43.43
C GLY A 313 47.43 39.92 42.28
N SER A 314 47.37 41.29 42.43
CA SER A 314 48.41 42.30 42.11
C SER A 314 48.80 42.49 40.65
N LEU A 315 48.79 43.66 40.12
CA LEU A 315 49.57 44.87 40.36
C LEU A 315 49.16 45.95 39.33
N MET A 316 48.97 47.13 39.83
CA MET A 316 48.86 48.38 39.05
C MET A 316 50.16 48.67 38.30
N THR A 317 50.06 49.15 37.07
CA THR A 317 51.04 50.04 36.50
C THR A 317 50.36 51.16 35.71
N PHE A 318 50.60 52.35 36.15
CA PHE A 318 50.25 53.63 35.51
C PHE A 318 51.11 53.86 34.25
N GLY A 319 50.49 54.44 33.21
CA GLY A 319 51.21 54.90 32.03
C GLY A 319 50.29 55.69 31.09
N ALA A 320 50.44 57.00 31.18
CA ALA A 320 49.77 58.09 30.50
C ALA A 320 49.91 58.10 28.97
N GLY A 321 48.95 58.80 28.32
CA GLY A 321 49.21 59.42 27.01
C GLY A 321 48.04 59.21 26.02
N GLY A 322 47.10 60.04 25.89
CA GLY A 322 46.78 61.16 25.05
C GLY A 322 46.59 60.77 23.56
N GLY A 323 45.40 60.99 23.02
CA GLY A 323 45.23 60.90 21.56
C GLY A 323 43.78 60.81 21.10
N ASP A 324 43.15 61.94 21.12
CA ASP A 324 41.87 62.21 20.46
C ASP A 324 41.90 61.94 18.94
N LYS A 325 40.88 61.18 18.37
CA LYS A 325 40.32 61.47 17.05
C LYS A 325 39.14 60.56 16.70
N ARG A 326 38.01 61.19 16.77
CA ARG A 326 36.87 61.16 15.80
C ARG A 326 36.55 59.89 14.97
N LYS A 327 35.37 59.38 15.23
CA LYS A 327 34.23 59.04 14.33
C LYS A 327 34.46 58.16 13.10
N ARG A 328 33.78 57.00 13.11
CA ARG A 328 32.61 56.76 12.19
C ARG A 328 31.92 55.43 12.58
N PRO A 329 30.58 55.35 12.54
CA PRO A 329 29.88 54.12 12.77
C PRO A 329 29.73 53.38 11.43
N THR A 330 30.12 52.12 11.36
CA THR A 330 29.68 51.19 10.31
C THR A 330 28.86 50.10 10.96
N ALA A 331 27.59 50.13 10.61
CA ALA A 331 26.64 49.06 10.85
C ALA A 331 27.08 47.82 10.05
N ASN A 332 27.10 46.67 10.70
CA ASN A 332 26.75 45.35 10.16
C ASN A 332 26.90 44.35 11.29
N GLY A 333 25.86 44.26 12.10
CA GLY A 333 25.62 43.13 12.98
C GLY A 333 24.60 42.23 12.33
N TYR A 334 25.03 41.14 11.77
CA TYR A 334 24.12 40.03 11.45
C TYR A 334 23.89 39.24 12.72
N ASN A 335 22.75 39.44 13.33
CA ASN A 335 22.24 38.55 14.37
C ASN A 335 21.70 37.27 13.67
N GLU A 336 22.39 36.18 13.90
CA GLU A 336 21.96 34.84 13.61
C GLU A 336 20.79 34.48 14.57
N PHE A 337 19.56 34.53 14.06
CA PHE A 337 18.40 34.08 14.80
C PHE A 337 18.32 32.55 14.73
N ASP A 338 18.61 31.90 15.83
CA ASP A 338 18.18 30.55 16.13
C ASP A 338 16.65 30.51 16.13
N HIS A 339 16.06 29.81 15.17
CA HIS A 339 14.63 29.53 15.12
C HIS A 339 14.39 28.06 15.45
N ASP A 340 14.30 27.79 16.74
CA ASP A 340 13.48 26.70 17.27
C ASP A 340 12.06 27.27 17.43
N GLY A 341 11.12 26.70 16.68
CA GLY A 341 9.73 27.12 16.78
C GLY A 341 8.84 26.40 15.78
N SER A 342 8.11 25.40 16.27
CA SER A 342 6.92 24.86 15.64
C SER A 342 5.90 25.99 15.38
N GLY A 343 5.60 26.26 14.12
CA GLY A 343 4.57 27.23 13.73
C GLY A 343 4.00 26.87 12.36
N SER A 344 2.72 26.61 12.37
CA SER A 344 1.84 26.46 11.23
C SER A 344 1.94 27.67 10.31
N GLU A 345 2.36 27.48 9.05
CA GLU A 345 2.25 28.50 8.01
C GLU A 345 0.83 28.52 7.46
N GLU A 346 0.10 29.50 7.88
CA GLU A 346 -1.14 29.98 7.28
C GLU A 346 -0.74 30.93 6.14
N PHE A 347 -0.97 30.51 4.89
CA PHE A 347 -0.69 31.30 3.70
C PHE A 347 -1.79 32.36 3.53
N ILE A 348 -1.53 33.60 4.00
CA ILE A 348 -2.37 34.77 3.71
C ILE A 348 -1.94 35.31 2.34
N MET A 349 -2.82 35.21 1.36
CA MET A 349 -2.68 35.92 0.08
C MET A 349 -2.75 37.43 0.31
N ALA A 350 -1.69 38.14 -0.02
CA ALA A 350 -1.69 39.57 -0.12
C ALA A 350 -2.35 40.02 -1.46
N PRO A 351 -3.20 41.03 -1.45
CA PRO A 351 -3.84 41.52 -2.69
C PRO A 351 -2.85 42.33 -3.54
N LEU A 352 -2.92 42.08 -4.86
CA LEU A 352 -2.18 42.84 -5.89
C LEU A 352 -2.61 44.33 -5.90
N PRO A 353 -1.68 45.27 -6.10
CA PRO A 353 -2.01 46.68 -6.21
C PRO A 353 -2.74 46.99 -7.53
N SER A 354 -3.88 47.66 -7.42
CA SER A 354 -4.65 48.20 -8.55
C SER A 354 -3.87 49.30 -9.25
N LYS A 355 -3.64 49.14 -10.54
CA LYS A 355 -3.23 50.25 -11.42
C LYS A 355 -4.45 51.13 -11.69
N GLY A 356 -4.38 52.38 -11.26
CA GLY A 356 -5.31 53.45 -11.60
C GLY A 356 -5.17 53.87 -13.06
N PRO A 357 -6.20 54.53 -13.62
CA PRO A 357 -6.25 54.87 -15.01
C PRO A 357 -5.49 56.17 -15.33
N SER A 358 -4.66 56.14 -16.36
CA SER A 358 -4.13 57.33 -17.01
C SER A 358 -4.77 57.42 -18.39
N GLY A 359 -5.48 58.50 -18.60
CA GLY A 359 -6.20 58.82 -19.80
C GLY A 359 -5.34 59.36 -20.92
N ASP A 360 -6.06 59.61 -22.00
CA ASP A 360 -5.81 60.49 -23.16
C ASP A 360 -5.05 59.93 -24.36
N GLN A 361 -5.74 59.97 -25.35
CA GLN A 361 -5.89 60.78 -26.59
C GLN A 361 -5.67 60.02 -27.91
N VAL A 362 -6.76 59.88 -28.63
CA VAL A 362 -7.03 60.36 -29.99
C VAL A 362 -5.94 60.21 -31.07
N ARG A 363 -6.20 59.42 -32.12
CA ARG A 363 -6.35 59.85 -33.56
C ARG A 363 -6.48 58.63 -34.51
N ARG A 364 -7.59 58.62 -35.18
CA ARG A 364 -7.84 58.48 -36.65
C ARG A 364 -6.73 57.77 -37.48
N ILE A 365 -6.98 56.68 -38.10
CA ILE A 365 -7.58 56.54 -39.44
C ILE A 365 -8.17 55.15 -39.57
#